data_458d98eb75397c0db8342dadd57d3e7a
#
_entry.id   458d98eb75397c0db8342dadd57d3e7a
#
_cell.length_a   1.000
_cell.length_b   1.000
_cell.length_c   1.000
_cell.angle_alpha   90.00
_cell.angle_beta   90.00
_cell.angle_gamma   90.00
#
_symmetry.space_group_name_H-M   'P 1'
#
loop_
_entity.id
_entity.type
_entity.pdbx_description
1 polymer ?
#
loop_
_entity_poly.entity_id
_entity_poly.type
_entity_poly.pdbx_seq_one_letter_code
_entity_poly.pdbx_strand_id
1 'polypeptide(L)'
;MLFSWLPERSGSTPKTAGEFVKKYMRCYMENYDLDGIELDFFRHPQLFRTVAMGGHATAEELAVMTQLMKDFRAMAEEVGRRRGRPFVLCARVPDSFDYCRAIGIDLDAWLKAGALDFLVVGGYFQLEPWRKTAEKVHGYGVKCYASLDETRIDQMVRRQKGRMLHGRNDKECWVARIAAAMASGMDGVNLFNIEYFKHDDQRYIMSHDIRDLDGLDKTYFGTYVGGGGYTPEYFLVGGRKFWKTLGVNPAWPVKLAKGEGRPFEFVFGDDLSAAKRKGKAAKVEVSVLTDLNGAELPKVTVRGKALAGVSQKDGIATFAADDKTFVKGVNIVEIAAPEAMMLYDFSVRLTFRPSSR
;
A
#
# COMPACT_ATOMS: atom_id res chain seq x y z
N MET A 1 -3.96 -15.88 -12.57
CA MET A 1 -4.15 -17.33 -12.84
C MET A 1 -4.98 -17.62 -14.09
N LEU A 2 -5.80 -16.71 -14.57
CA LEU A 2 -6.68 -16.97 -15.73
C LEU A 2 -5.97 -16.96 -17.09
N PHE A 3 -4.83 -16.32 -17.24
CA PHE A 3 -4.16 -16.17 -18.53
C PHE A 3 -2.88 -17.00 -18.72
N SER A 4 -2.27 -17.49 -17.63
CA SER A 4 -0.99 -18.21 -17.72
C SER A 4 -1.10 -19.73 -17.77
N TRP A 5 -2.30 -20.32 -17.60
CA TRP A 5 -2.46 -21.77 -17.40
C TRP A 5 -3.56 -22.41 -18.22
N LEU A 6 -3.89 -21.89 -19.39
CA LEU A 6 -4.72 -22.65 -20.31
C LEU A 6 -3.81 -23.47 -21.25
N PRO A 7 -3.72 -24.82 -21.08
CA PRO A 7 -3.10 -25.64 -22.06
C PRO A 7 -3.93 -25.58 -23.36
N GLU A 8 -3.27 -25.56 -24.47
CA GLU A 8 -3.87 -25.85 -25.79
C GLU A 8 -4.47 -27.26 -25.73
N ARG A 9 -5.73 -27.37 -25.34
CA ARG A 9 -6.50 -28.62 -25.43
C ARG A 9 -7.79 -28.40 -26.20
N SER A 10 -7.74 -28.91 -27.41
CA SER A 10 -8.81 -29.52 -28.25
C SER A 10 -10.24 -28.99 -28.11
N GLY A 11 -10.73 -28.32 -29.18
CA GLY A 11 -11.95 -28.65 -29.90
C GLY A 11 -13.30 -28.58 -29.19
N SER A 12 -13.67 -27.47 -28.57
CA SER A 12 -15.05 -26.96 -28.33
C SER A 12 -15.06 -25.81 -27.33
N THR A 13 -13.94 -25.25 -27.03
CA THR A 13 -13.66 -24.21 -26.05
C THR A 13 -13.58 -22.84 -26.73
N PRO A 14 -13.88 -21.72 -26.05
CA PRO A 14 -13.61 -20.39 -26.57
C PRO A 14 -12.21 -20.36 -27.19
N LYS A 15 -12.09 -19.88 -28.42
CA LYS A 15 -10.85 -19.94 -29.21
C LYS A 15 -9.67 -19.22 -28.55
N THR A 16 -9.97 -18.36 -27.55
CA THR A 16 -8.97 -17.63 -26.78
C THR A 16 -9.36 -17.55 -25.29
N ALA A 17 -8.36 -17.39 -24.42
CA ALA A 17 -8.58 -17.13 -23.00
C ALA A 17 -9.48 -15.91 -22.76
N GLY A 18 -9.34 -14.87 -23.59
CA GLY A 18 -10.16 -13.66 -23.52
C GLY A 18 -11.64 -13.92 -23.79
N GLU A 19 -11.98 -14.77 -24.77
CA GLU A 19 -13.39 -15.16 -25.02
C GLU A 19 -13.98 -15.94 -23.86
N PHE A 20 -13.21 -16.84 -23.26
CA PHE A 20 -13.65 -17.59 -22.09
C PHE A 20 -13.94 -16.66 -20.91
N VAL A 21 -13.03 -15.75 -20.61
CA VAL A 21 -13.20 -14.81 -19.50
C VAL A 21 -14.38 -13.87 -19.75
N LYS A 22 -14.55 -13.38 -20.99
CA LYS A 22 -15.72 -12.55 -21.34
C LYS A 22 -17.04 -13.31 -21.14
N LYS A 23 -17.14 -14.57 -21.57
CA LYS A 23 -18.32 -15.40 -21.35
C LYS A 23 -18.59 -15.61 -19.86
N TYR A 24 -17.54 -15.85 -19.07
CA TYR A 24 -17.64 -16.05 -17.64
C TYR A 24 -18.11 -14.77 -16.93
N MET A 25 -17.50 -13.63 -17.25
CA MET A 25 -17.87 -12.34 -16.71
C MET A 25 -19.32 -11.97 -17.05
N ARG A 26 -19.75 -12.18 -18.28
CA ARG A 26 -21.15 -11.97 -18.70
C ARG A 26 -22.12 -12.82 -17.87
N CYS A 27 -21.78 -14.09 -17.62
CA CYS A 27 -22.59 -14.97 -16.80
C CYS A 27 -22.78 -14.40 -15.37
N TYR A 28 -21.73 -13.90 -14.73
CA TYR A 28 -21.86 -13.27 -13.42
C TYR A 28 -22.66 -11.98 -13.46
N MET A 29 -22.39 -11.11 -14.39
CA MET A 29 -23.10 -9.83 -14.53
C MET A 29 -24.60 -10.02 -14.81
N GLU A 30 -25.00 -11.06 -15.53
CA GLU A 30 -26.38 -11.28 -15.95
C GLU A 30 -27.21 -12.07 -14.94
N ASN A 31 -26.61 -13.07 -14.27
CA ASN A 31 -27.37 -14.02 -13.46
C ASN A 31 -27.35 -13.73 -11.96
N TYR A 32 -26.49 -12.81 -11.49
CA TYR A 32 -26.43 -12.45 -10.07
C TYR A 32 -26.79 -10.98 -9.89
N ASP A 33 -27.46 -10.67 -8.77
CA ASP A 33 -27.85 -9.30 -8.42
C ASP A 33 -26.66 -8.57 -7.73
N LEU A 34 -25.64 -8.28 -8.53
CA LEU A 34 -24.43 -7.59 -8.10
C LEU A 34 -24.52 -6.10 -8.43
N ASP A 35 -23.94 -5.25 -7.57
CA ASP A 35 -23.77 -3.83 -7.84
C ASP A 35 -22.55 -3.53 -8.72
N GLY A 36 -21.61 -4.48 -8.78
CA GLY A 36 -20.39 -4.36 -9.58
C GLY A 36 -19.44 -5.54 -9.40
N ILE A 37 -18.29 -5.44 -10.05
CA ILE A 37 -17.22 -6.45 -9.99
C ILE A 37 -15.87 -5.77 -9.83
N GLU A 38 -15.04 -6.32 -8.92
CA GLU A 38 -13.62 -6.02 -8.83
C GLU A 38 -12.80 -7.08 -9.54
N LEU A 39 -11.92 -6.63 -10.45
CA LEU A 39 -10.97 -7.48 -11.17
C LEU A 39 -9.62 -7.45 -10.46
N ASP A 40 -9.24 -8.55 -9.82
CA ASP A 40 -7.98 -8.64 -9.09
C ASP A 40 -6.82 -9.07 -10.01
N PHE A 41 -6.09 -8.10 -10.54
CA PHE A 41 -4.88 -8.34 -11.33
C PHE A 41 -3.61 -8.45 -10.48
N PHE A 42 -3.71 -8.19 -9.16
CA PHE A 42 -2.53 -8.22 -8.31
C PHE A 42 -2.30 -9.58 -7.64
N ARG A 43 -3.28 -10.48 -7.63
CA ARG A 43 -3.10 -11.82 -7.04
C ARG A 43 -2.01 -12.62 -7.75
N HIS A 44 -1.99 -12.58 -9.09
CA HIS A 44 -1.00 -13.24 -9.94
C HIS A 44 -0.71 -12.34 -11.14
N PRO A 45 0.16 -11.32 -10.96
CA PRO A 45 0.39 -10.29 -11.98
C PRO A 45 1.21 -10.76 -13.20
N GLN A 46 1.59 -12.03 -13.28
CA GLN A 46 2.16 -12.63 -14.49
C GLN A 46 1.03 -12.97 -15.48
N LEU A 47 0.50 -11.95 -16.16
CA LEU A 47 -0.71 -12.05 -16.97
C LEU A 47 -0.47 -12.67 -18.34
N PHE A 48 0.76 -12.56 -18.86
CA PHE A 48 1.16 -13.02 -20.18
C PHE A 48 2.34 -13.98 -20.11
N ARG A 49 2.42 -14.89 -21.10
CA ARG A 49 3.53 -15.84 -21.21
C ARG A 49 4.87 -15.14 -21.28
N THR A 50 4.96 -14.03 -22.01
CA THR A 50 6.18 -13.23 -22.14
C THR A 50 6.70 -12.80 -20.77
N VAL A 51 5.81 -12.32 -19.88
CA VAL A 51 6.16 -11.92 -18.50
C VAL A 51 6.53 -13.14 -17.66
N ALA A 52 5.76 -14.23 -17.76
CA ALA A 52 6.03 -15.47 -17.03
C ALA A 52 7.39 -16.11 -17.41
N MET A 53 7.85 -15.88 -18.63
CA MET A 53 9.16 -16.34 -19.13
C MET A 53 10.30 -15.34 -18.87
N GLY A 54 10.07 -14.31 -18.05
CA GLY A 54 11.08 -13.34 -17.62
C GLY A 54 11.23 -12.11 -18.51
N GLY A 55 10.38 -11.94 -19.53
CA GLY A 55 10.33 -10.73 -20.35
C GLY A 55 9.39 -9.67 -19.80
N HIS A 56 9.20 -8.61 -20.56
CA HIS A 56 8.18 -7.59 -20.34
C HIS A 56 7.07 -7.74 -21.39
N ALA A 57 5.86 -7.34 -21.03
CA ALA A 57 4.72 -7.37 -21.95
C ALA A 57 4.98 -6.55 -23.21
N THR A 58 4.54 -7.09 -24.35
CA THR A 58 4.65 -6.44 -25.66
C THR A 58 3.54 -5.42 -25.89
N ALA A 59 3.66 -4.59 -26.92
CA ALA A 59 2.62 -3.64 -27.30
C ALA A 59 1.31 -4.35 -27.69
N GLU A 60 1.40 -5.51 -28.33
CA GLU A 60 0.25 -6.33 -28.70
C GLU A 60 -0.46 -6.89 -27.47
N GLU A 61 0.29 -7.38 -26.48
CA GLU A 61 -0.26 -7.88 -25.21
C GLU A 61 -0.97 -6.77 -24.41
N LEU A 62 -0.39 -5.56 -24.38
CA LEU A 62 -1.03 -4.37 -23.80
C LEU A 62 -2.33 -4.01 -24.53
N ALA A 63 -2.34 -4.07 -25.87
CA ALA A 63 -3.53 -3.78 -26.69
C ALA A 63 -4.64 -4.83 -26.45
N VAL A 64 -4.29 -6.10 -26.37
CA VAL A 64 -5.23 -7.20 -26.08
C VAL A 64 -5.89 -7.01 -24.70
N MET A 65 -5.10 -6.71 -23.66
CA MET A 65 -5.63 -6.47 -22.32
C MET A 65 -6.50 -5.22 -22.26
N THR A 66 -6.08 -4.15 -22.93
CA THR A 66 -6.87 -2.91 -23.01
C THR A 66 -8.21 -3.13 -23.72
N GLN A 67 -8.22 -3.91 -24.81
CA GLN A 67 -9.47 -4.26 -25.50
C GLN A 67 -10.39 -5.10 -24.60
N LEU A 68 -9.84 -6.06 -23.85
CA LEU A 68 -10.62 -6.85 -22.90
C LEU A 68 -11.31 -5.97 -21.85
N MET A 69 -10.59 -4.97 -21.32
CA MET A 69 -11.17 -4.04 -20.35
C MET A 69 -12.29 -3.16 -20.94
N LYS A 70 -12.13 -2.72 -22.19
CA LYS A 70 -13.20 -2.02 -22.93
C LYS A 70 -14.43 -2.91 -23.15
N ASP A 71 -14.21 -4.19 -23.46
CA ASP A 71 -15.29 -5.16 -23.62
C ASP A 71 -16.05 -5.37 -22.30
N PHE A 72 -15.35 -5.45 -21.16
CA PHE A 72 -15.97 -5.53 -19.83
C PHE A 72 -16.77 -4.27 -19.51
N ARG A 73 -16.27 -3.07 -19.83
CA ARG A 73 -17.01 -1.81 -19.65
C ARG A 73 -18.30 -1.82 -20.47
N ALA A 74 -18.23 -2.21 -21.74
CA ALA A 74 -19.42 -2.30 -22.60
C ALA A 74 -20.46 -3.28 -22.03
N MET A 75 -20.02 -4.43 -21.50
CA MET A 75 -20.94 -5.37 -20.81
C MET A 75 -21.56 -4.77 -19.55
N ALA A 76 -20.75 -4.10 -18.72
CA ALA A 76 -21.23 -3.46 -17.50
C ALA A 76 -22.28 -2.38 -17.79
N GLU A 77 -22.07 -1.57 -18.82
CA GLU A 77 -23.03 -0.56 -19.28
C GLU A 77 -24.31 -1.17 -19.83
N GLU A 78 -24.22 -2.26 -20.59
CA GLU A 78 -25.39 -2.99 -21.09
C GLU A 78 -26.24 -3.52 -19.94
N VAL A 79 -25.59 -4.18 -18.96
CA VAL A 79 -26.27 -4.74 -17.80
C VAL A 79 -26.86 -3.62 -16.93
N GLY A 80 -26.14 -2.55 -16.71
CA GLY A 80 -26.62 -1.40 -15.96
C GLY A 80 -27.85 -0.76 -16.57
N ARG A 81 -27.84 -0.56 -17.90
CA ARG A 81 -29.03 -0.06 -18.63
C ARG A 81 -30.25 -0.97 -18.49
N ARG A 82 -30.07 -2.29 -18.60
CA ARG A 82 -31.16 -3.26 -18.43
C ARG A 82 -31.76 -3.27 -17.02
N ARG A 83 -30.89 -3.03 -16.01
CA ARG A 83 -31.29 -3.03 -14.58
C ARG A 83 -31.77 -1.69 -14.08
N GLY A 84 -31.63 -0.61 -14.86
CA GLY A 84 -31.97 0.76 -14.45
C GLY A 84 -31.06 1.31 -13.35
N ARG A 85 -29.87 0.71 -13.13
CA ARG A 85 -28.88 1.19 -12.17
C ARG A 85 -27.46 0.92 -12.70
N PRO A 86 -26.46 1.77 -12.36
CA PRO A 86 -25.08 1.55 -12.79
C PRO A 86 -24.57 0.17 -12.33
N PHE A 87 -23.77 -0.48 -13.17
CA PHE A 87 -22.98 -1.64 -12.80
C PHE A 87 -21.53 -1.20 -12.68
N VAL A 88 -20.99 -1.25 -11.48
CA VAL A 88 -19.66 -0.73 -11.13
C VAL A 88 -18.57 -1.71 -11.60
N LEU A 89 -17.55 -1.19 -12.25
CA LEU A 89 -16.38 -1.95 -12.65
C LEU A 89 -15.12 -1.32 -12.07
N CYS A 90 -14.39 -2.07 -11.25
CA CYS A 90 -13.11 -1.64 -10.69
C CYS A 90 -12.03 -2.71 -10.89
N ALA A 91 -10.79 -2.32 -10.67
CA ALA A 91 -9.66 -3.24 -10.75
C ALA A 91 -8.68 -2.99 -9.60
N ARG A 92 -8.10 -4.07 -9.08
CA ARG A 92 -6.96 -4.02 -8.15
C ARG A 92 -5.68 -4.35 -8.90
N VAL A 93 -4.71 -3.45 -8.82
CA VAL A 93 -3.45 -3.49 -9.58
C VAL A 93 -2.26 -3.06 -8.70
N PRO A 94 -1.01 -3.33 -9.09
CA PRO A 94 0.16 -2.67 -8.51
C PRO A 94 0.05 -1.15 -8.59
N ASP A 95 0.65 -0.44 -7.63
CA ASP A 95 0.55 1.01 -7.49
C ASP A 95 1.50 1.82 -8.41
N SER A 96 2.26 1.15 -9.27
CA SER A 96 3.15 1.79 -10.25
C SER A 96 2.66 1.58 -11.67
N PHE A 97 2.39 2.66 -12.39
CA PHE A 97 1.98 2.62 -13.81
C PHE A 97 3.03 1.96 -14.69
N ASP A 98 4.33 2.24 -14.46
CA ASP A 98 5.42 1.65 -15.22
C ASP A 98 5.53 0.14 -14.98
N TYR A 99 5.35 -0.30 -13.72
CA TYR A 99 5.32 -1.72 -13.39
C TYR A 99 4.10 -2.41 -14.01
N CYS A 100 2.93 -1.81 -13.90
CA CYS A 100 1.70 -2.29 -14.53
C CYS A 100 1.89 -2.48 -16.03
N ARG A 101 2.47 -1.50 -16.71
CA ARG A 101 2.77 -1.61 -18.14
C ARG A 101 3.72 -2.75 -18.44
N ALA A 102 4.75 -2.96 -17.62
CA ALA A 102 5.70 -4.06 -17.80
C ALA A 102 5.08 -5.46 -17.65
N ILE A 103 4.01 -5.60 -16.87
CA ILE A 103 3.27 -6.87 -16.69
C ILE A 103 2.06 -7.02 -17.62
N GLY A 104 1.77 -6.06 -18.51
CA GLY A 104 0.71 -6.12 -19.50
C GLY A 104 -0.55 -5.32 -19.19
N ILE A 105 -0.48 -4.36 -18.26
CA ILE A 105 -1.59 -3.50 -17.85
C ILE A 105 -1.28 -2.06 -18.26
N ASP A 106 -1.92 -1.51 -19.28
CA ASP A 106 -1.81 -0.11 -19.68
C ASP A 106 -2.86 0.73 -18.95
N LEU A 107 -2.53 1.16 -17.72
CA LEU A 107 -3.45 1.97 -16.90
C LEU A 107 -3.80 3.29 -17.55
N ASP A 108 -2.86 3.95 -18.22
CA ASP A 108 -3.13 5.20 -18.93
C ASP A 108 -4.20 5.00 -20.02
N ALA A 109 -4.12 3.90 -20.78
CA ALA A 109 -5.10 3.56 -21.79
C ALA A 109 -6.46 3.16 -21.19
N TRP A 110 -6.48 2.42 -20.07
CA TRP A 110 -7.72 2.03 -19.38
C TRP A 110 -8.47 3.23 -18.83
N LEU A 111 -7.76 4.10 -18.10
CA LEU A 111 -8.35 5.29 -17.47
C LEU A 111 -8.81 6.30 -18.51
N LYS A 112 -8.01 6.54 -19.57
CA LYS A 112 -8.40 7.40 -20.70
C LYS A 112 -9.65 6.89 -21.44
N ALA A 113 -9.83 5.57 -21.52
CA ALA A 113 -10.98 4.95 -22.15
C ALA A 113 -12.23 4.92 -21.22
N GLY A 114 -12.16 5.39 -19.98
CA GLY A 114 -13.24 5.28 -19.00
C GLY A 114 -13.60 3.84 -18.66
N ALA A 115 -12.61 2.91 -18.73
CA ALA A 115 -12.87 1.49 -18.55
C ALA A 115 -13.20 1.11 -17.10
N LEU A 116 -12.88 1.96 -16.13
CA LEU A 116 -13.07 1.72 -14.70
C LEU A 116 -13.80 2.89 -14.03
N ASP A 117 -14.63 2.59 -13.04
CA ASP A 117 -15.26 3.59 -12.17
C ASP A 117 -14.34 4.04 -11.05
N PHE A 118 -13.51 3.13 -10.54
CA PHE A 118 -12.44 3.44 -9.60
C PHE A 118 -11.31 2.41 -9.69
N LEU A 119 -10.15 2.77 -9.16
CA LEU A 119 -8.96 1.95 -9.14
C LEU A 119 -8.55 1.63 -7.70
N VAL A 120 -8.24 0.36 -7.42
CA VAL A 120 -7.63 -0.09 -6.17
C VAL A 120 -6.16 -0.38 -6.43
N VAL A 121 -5.25 0.26 -5.67
CA VAL A 121 -3.81 0.15 -5.91
C VAL A 121 -3.07 -0.42 -4.71
N GLY A 122 -2.07 -1.24 -4.98
CA GLY A 122 -1.26 -1.86 -3.94
C GLY A 122 -1.78 -3.22 -3.49
N GLY A 123 -1.13 -3.76 -2.47
CA GLY A 123 -1.36 -5.08 -1.93
C GLY A 123 -0.05 -5.67 -1.42
N TYR A 124 0.51 -6.67 -2.08
CA TYR A 124 1.72 -7.36 -1.62
C TYR A 124 2.95 -6.49 -1.44
N PHE A 125 3.04 -5.39 -2.16
CA PHE A 125 4.12 -4.40 -2.07
C PHE A 125 3.64 -3.02 -2.50
N GLN A 126 4.39 -2.01 -2.10
CA GLN A 126 4.19 -0.62 -2.48
C GLN A 126 5.43 -0.12 -3.23
N LEU A 127 5.29 0.24 -4.50
CA LEU A 127 6.37 0.68 -5.38
C LEU A 127 6.49 2.20 -5.42
N GLU A 128 5.36 2.89 -5.40
CA GLU A 128 5.28 4.34 -5.51
C GLU A 128 4.72 4.95 -4.22
N PRO A 129 5.10 6.18 -3.87
CA PRO A 129 4.37 6.95 -2.87
C PRO A 129 2.92 7.14 -3.30
N TRP A 130 1.96 6.78 -2.47
CA TRP A 130 0.53 6.82 -2.81
C TRP A 130 0.06 8.16 -3.36
N ARG A 131 0.61 9.28 -2.87
CA ARG A 131 0.26 10.61 -3.39
C ARG A 131 0.49 10.75 -4.88
N LYS A 132 1.57 10.15 -5.43
CA LYS A 132 1.86 10.20 -6.88
C LYS A 132 0.86 9.38 -7.68
N THR A 133 0.53 8.20 -7.17
CA THR A 133 -0.45 7.33 -7.82
C THR A 133 -1.84 7.95 -7.79
N ALA A 134 -2.27 8.48 -6.63
CA ALA A 134 -3.56 9.17 -6.48
C ALA A 134 -3.66 10.38 -7.42
N GLU A 135 -2.65 11.26 -7.41
CA GLU A 135 -2.60 12.44 -8.30
C GLU A 135 -2.73 12.05 -9.77
N LYS A 136 -2.01 11.02 -10.20
CA LYS A 136 -2.07 10.55 -11.59
C LYS A 136 -3.44 9.98 -11.95
N VAL A 137 -4.05 9.18 -11.08
CA VAL A 137 -5.39 8.59 -11.29
C VAL A 137 -6.46 9.69 -11.29
N HIS A 138 -6.38 10.65 -10.37
CA HIS A 138 -7.29 11.80 -10.31
C HIS A 138 -7.20 12.68 -11.57
N GLY A 139 -6.04 12.74 -12.22
CA GLY A 139 -5.88 13.42 -13.51
C GLY A 139 -6.80 12.88 -14.61
N TYR A 140 -7.32 11.66 -14.46
CA TYR A 140 -8.33 11.07 -15.34
C TYR A 140 -9.76 11.17 -14.79
N GLY A 141 -9.98 11.84 -13.67
CA GLY A 141 -11.29 11.96 -13.02
C GLY A 141 -11.76 10.67 -12.33
N VAL A 142 -10.86 9.70 -12.10
CA VAL A 142 -11.16 8.40 -11.50
C VAL A 142 -10.73 8.39 -10.03
N LYS A 143 -11.51 7.75 -9.17
CA LYS A 143 -11.17 7.58 -7.75
C LYS A 143 -10.12 6.51 -7.54
N CYS A 144 -9.26 6.71 -6.52
CA CYS A 144 -8.14 5.84 -6.19
C CYS A 144 -8.19 5.38 -4.73
N TYR A 145 -8.17 4.07 -4.52
CA TYR A 145 -8.24 3.44 -3.20
C TYR A 145 -6.94 2.70 -2.90
N ALA A 146 -6.41 2.85 -1.68
CA ALA A 146 -5.23 2.11 -1.25
C ALA A 146 -5.60 0.71 -0.75
N SER A 147 -5.01 -0.33 -1.31
CA SER A 147 -5.14 -1.70 -0.79
C SER A 147 -4.14 -1.95 0.31
N LEU A 148 -4.62 -2.24 1.51
CA LEU A 148 -3.83 -2.48 2.70
C LEU A 148 -3.70 -3.98 2.97
N ASP A 149 -2.47 -4.50 3.03
CA ASP A 149 -2.16 -5.93 3.31
C ASP A 149 -1.03 -6.03 4.36
N GLU A 150 -1.22 -5.37 5.49
CA GLU A 150 -0.21 -5.27 6.55
C GLU A 150 0.01 -6.60 7.28
N THR A 151 -0.96 -7.52 7.24
CA THR A 151 -0.93 -8.83 7.92
C THR A 151 0.28 -9.69 7.54
N ARG A 152 0.82 -9.48 6.35
CA ARG A 152 1.92 -10.29 5.81
C ARG A 152 3.29 -9.89 6.32
N ILE A 153 3.45 -8.67 6.82
CA ILE A 153 4.75 -8.17 7.32
C ILE A 153 5.21 -9.01 8.50
N ASP A 154 4.33 -9.23 9.48
CA ASP A 154 4.64 -9.99 10.69
C ASP A 154 5.10 -11.41 10.37
N GLN A 155 4.46 -12.05 9.38
CA GLN A 155 4.83 -13.39 8.93
C GLN A 155 6.21 -13.39 8.28
N MET A 156 6.51 -12.38 7.48
CA MET A 156 7.76 -12.29 6.75
C MET A 156 8.92 -11.99 7.68
N VAL A 157 8.75 -11.07 8.62
CA VAL A 157 9.76 -10.74 9.64
C VAL A 157 10.12 -11.99 10.43
N ARG A 158 9.12 -12.78 10.85
CA ARG A 158 9.35 -14.07 11.54
C ARG A 158 10.12 -15.07 10.67
N ARG A 159 9.77 -15.22 9.39
CA ARG A 159 10.45 -16.14 8.45
C ARG A 159 11.91 -15.75 8.21
N GLN A 160 12.20 -14.47 8.13
CA GLN A 160 13.55 -13.93 7.90
C GLN A 160 14.34 -13.75 9.21
N LYS A 161 13.76 -14.13 10.37
CA LYS A 161 14.34 -13.87 11.69
C LYS A 161 14.70 -12.39 11.89
N GLY A 162 13.92 -11.51 11.28
CA GLY A 162 14.06 -10.07 11.39
C GLY A 162 13.62 -9.56 12.76
N ARG A 163 13.83 -8.27 12.97
CA ARG A 163 13.43 -7.56 14.20
C ARG A 163 12.48 -6.41 13.82
N MET A 164 11.44 -6.21 14.60
CA MET A 164 10.50 -5.10 14.42
C MET A 164 10.07 -4.52 15.75
N LEU A 165 9.70 -3.24 15.74
CA LEU A 165 9.26 -2.49 16.93
C LEU A 165 7.90 -2.97 17.45
N HIS A 166 6.95 -3.13 16.53
CA HIS A 166 5.55 -3.48 16.84
C HIS A 166 4.99 -4.39 15.75
N GLY A 167 4.02 -5.22 16.11
CA GLY A 167 3.21 -5.96 15.13
C GLY A 167 2.43 -5.00 14.22
N ARG A 168 2.39 -5.30 12.94
CA ARG A 168 1.65 -4.48 11.96
C ARG A 168 0.15 -4.72 11.99
N ASN A 169 -0.28 -5.78 12.72
CA ASN A 169 -1.69 -6.16 12.87
C ASN A 169 -2.38 -5.50 14.06
N ASP A 170 -1.68 -4.68 14.84
CA ASP A 170 -2.28 -3.95 15.93
C ASP A 170 -3.20 -2.85 15.40
N LYS A 171 -4.33 -2.60 16.07
CA LYS A 171 -5.35 -1.64 15.63
C LYS A 171 -4.79 -0.21 15.43
N GLU A 172 -3.87 0.21 16.30
CA GLU A 172 -3.20 1.52 16.21
C GLU A 172 -2.37 1.65 14.93
N CYS A 173 -1.78 0.53 14.44
CA CYS A 173 -1.02 0.49 13.20
C CYS A 173 -1.94 0.63 12.00
N TRP A 174 -3.09 -0.06 12.02
CA TRP A 174 -4.09 0.04 10.95
C TRP A 174 -4.72 1.42 10.86
N VAL A 175 -5.13 1.99 12.00
CA VAL A 175 -5.68 3.35 12.02
C VAL A 175 -4.65 4.36 11.48
N ALA A 176 -3.38 4.20 11.85
CA ALA A 176 -2.29 5.02 11.32
C ALA A 176 -2.12 4.85 9.80
N ARG A 177 -2.20 3.61 9.31
CA ARG A 177 -2.04 3.31 7.89
C ARG A 177 -3.18 3.87 7.05
N ILE A 178 -4.43 3.75 7.54
CA ILE A 178 -5.60 4.37 6.92
C ILE A 178 -5.44 5.90 6.89
N ALA A 179 -5.07 6.51 8.03
CA ALA A 179 -4.86 7.94 8.11
C ALA A 179 -3.75 8.44 7.15
N ALA A 180 -2.67 7.66 6.99
CA ALA A 180 -1.60 7.96 6.03
C ALA A 180 -2.08 7.84 4.58
N ALA A 181 -2.91 6.85 4.25
CA ALA A 181 -3.50 6.71 2.92
C ALA A 181 -4.39 7.91 2.58
N MET A 182 -5.28 8.30 3.49
CA MET A 182 -6.14 9.48 3.31
C MET A 182 -5.32 10.77 3.21
N ALA A 183 -4.27 10.94 4.01
CA ALA A 183 -3.36 12.09 3.92
C ALA A 183 -2.51 12.10 2.64
N SER A 184 -2.39 10.97 1.96
CA SER A 184 -1.74 10.84 0.65
C SER A 184 -2.69 11.16 -0.52
N GLY A 185 -3.94 11.55 -0.25
CA GLY A 185 -4.92 11.89 -1.28
C GLY A 185 -5.70 10.69 -1.83
N MET A 186 -5.65 9.53 -1.19
CA MET A 186 -6.51 8.41 -1.55
C MET A 186 -7.97 8.71 -1.19
N ASP A 187 -8.91 8.25 -2.01
CA ASP A 187 -10.36 8.43 -1.77
C ASP A 187 -10.91 7.46 -0.72
N GLY A 188 -10.15 6.42 -0.40
CA GLY A 188 -10.51 5.41 0.58
C GLY A 188 -9.49 4.30 0.66
N VAL A 189 -9.85 3.22 1.33
CA VAL A 189 -8.99 2.05 1.51
C VAL A 189 -9.74 0.76 1.19
N ASN A 190 -9.01 -0.24 0.70
CA ASN A 190 -9.42 -1.61 0.57
C ASN A 190 -8.67 -2.42 1.64
N LEU A 191 -9.39 -3.04 2.56
CA LEU A 191 -8.82 -3.86 3.63
C LEU A 191 -8.68 -5.31 3.12
N PHE A 192 -7.52 -5.62 2.60
CA PHE A 192 -7.24 -6.94 2.02
C PHE A 192 -6.88 -7.95 3.10
N ASN A 193 -7.49 -9.15 3.05
CA ASN A 193 -7.30 -10.22 4.04
C ASN A 193 -7.61 -9.81 5.49
N ILE A 194 -8.61 -8.96 5.70
CA ILE A 194 -9.00 -8.50 7.04
C ILE A 194 -9.46 -9.65 7.95
N GLU A 195 -9.86 -10.78 7.39
CA GLU A 195 -10.27 -11.98 8.12
C GLU A 195 -9.15 -12.59 8.98
N TYR A 196 -7.90 -12.25 8.72
CA TYR A 196 -6.75 -12.68 9.54
C TYR A 196 -6.54 -11.85 10.81
N PHE A 197 -7.36 -10.81 11.01
CA PHE A 197 -7.31 -10.01 12.24
C PHE A 197 -8.15 -10.61 13.35
N LYS A 198 -7.84 -10.21 14.59
CA LYS A 198 -8.71 -10.47 15.72
C LYS A 198 -10.07 -9.77 15.51
N HIS A 199 -11.16 -10.42 15.86
CA HIS A 199 -12.51 -9.88 15.68
C HIS A 199 -12.73 -8.51 16.33
N ASP A 200 -12.13 -8.27 17.51
CA ASP A 200 -12.27 -7.00 18.21
C ASP A 200 -11.55 -5.86 17.50
N ASP A 201 -10.37 -6.14 16.90
CA ASP A 201 -9.63 -5.17 16.11
C ASP A 201 -10.36 -4.85 14.80
N GLN A 202 -10.96 -5.86 14.13
CA GLN A 202 -11.80 -5.64 12.96
C GLN A 202 -12.99 -4.73 13.28
N ARG A 203 -13.74 -5.03 14.35
CA ARG A 203 -14.88 -4.23 14.79
C ARG A 203 -14.45 -2.80 15.13
N TYR A 204 -13.32 -2.64 15.80
CA TYR A 204 -12.77 -1.33 16.13
C TYR A 204 -12.48 -0.51 14.86
N ILE A 205 -11.79 -1.09 13.88
CA ILE A 205 -11.47 -0.41 12.62
C ILE A 205 -12.76 -0.06 11.86
N MET A 206 -13.69 -1.01 11.73
CA MET A 206 -14.93 -0.84 10.95
C MET A 206 -15.96 0.05 11.63
N SER A 207 -15.84 0.30 12.93
CA SER A 207 -16.76 1.18 13.69
C SER A 207 -16.45 2.68 13.54
N HIS A 208 -15.28 3.01 12.94
CA HIS A 208 -14.86 4.40 12.77
C HIS A 208 -15.02 4.87 11.32
N ASP A 209 -15.46 6.12 11.15
CA ASP A 209 -15.39 6.77 9.84
C ASP A 209 -13.91 7.02 9.51
N ILE A 210 -13.43 6.45 8.40
CA ILE A 210 -12.04 6.63 7.94
C ILE A 210 -11.67 8.09 7.67
N ARG A 211 -12.67 8.98 7.56
CA ARG A 211 -12.49 10.42 7.39
C ARG A 211 -12.33 11.17 8.71
N ASP A 212 -12.71 10.54 9.83
CA ASP A 212 -12.61 11.11 11.19
C ASP A 212 -11.87 10.15 12.14
N LEU A 213 -10.58 10.02 11.89
CA LEU A 213 -9.68 9.26 12.75
C LEU A 213 -8.92 10.16 13.74
N ASP A 214 -9.31 11.42 13.86
CA ASP A 214 -8.70 12.39 14.75
C ASP A 214 -8.87 12.00 16.23
N GLY A 215 -7.77 12.03 16.97
CA GLY A 215 -7.77 11.75 18.40
C GLY A 215 -7.79 10.27 18.77
N LEU A 216 -7.64 9.37 17.82
CA LEU A 216 -7.36 7.96 18.07
C LEU A 216 -5.85 7.74 18.19
N ASP A 217 -5.45 6.86 19.09
CA ASP A 217 -4.06 6.43 19.21
C ASP A 217 -3.59 5.77 17.92
N LYS A 218 -2.36 6.06 17.51
CA LYS A 218 -1.79 5.58 16.24
C LYS A 218 -0.32 5.22 16.39
N THR A 219 0.09 4.20 15.65
CA THR A 219 1.50 3.86 15.48
C THR A 219 1.83 3.85 13.99
N TYR A 220 2.47 4.91 13.54
CA TYR A 220 2.96 5.06 12.18
C TYR A 220 4.30 4.38 12.01
N PHE A 221 4.56 3.86 10.83
CA PHE A 221 5.84 3.28 10.46
C PHE A 221 6.44 3.99 9.26
N GLY A 222 7.74 3.84 9.09
CA GLY A 222 8.41 4.14 7.83
C GLY A 222 7.73 3.40 6.68
N THR A 223 7.95 3.86 5.47
CA THR A 223 7.24 3.39 4.29
C THR A 223 7.14 1.87 4.24
N TYR A 224 5.92 1.38 4.07
CA TYR A 224 5.63 -0.03 3.87
C TYR A 224 6.23 -0.55 2.58
N VAL A 225 6.83 -1.71 2.66
CA VAL A 225 7.49 -2.31 1.52
C VAL A 225 7.36 -3.84 1.55
N GLY A 226 6.40 -4.35 0.84
CA GLY A 226 6.29 -5.77 0.55
C GLY A 226 5.91 -6.68 1.72
N GLY A 227 5.27 -7.77 1.43
CA GLY A 227 4.85 -8.76 2.41
C GLY A 227 4.88 -10.18 1.88
N GLY A 228 5.08 -11.14 2.78
CA GLY A 228 4.79 -12.55 2.54
C GLY A 228 5.63 -13.27 1.49
N GLY A 229 6.78 -12.74 1.09
CA GLY A 229 7.64 -13.32 0.05
C GLY A 229 7.25 -12.92 -1.37
N TYR A 230 6.15 -12.21 -1.56
CA TYR A 230 5.77 -11.65 -2.84
C TYR A 230 6.40 -10.28 -3.01
N THR A 231 7.50 -10.22 -3.73
CA THR A 231 8.23 -8.99 -4.05
C THR A 231 7.99 -8.60 -5.51
N PRO A 232 8.30 -7.36 -5.90
CA PRO A 232 8.24 -6.99 -7.31
C PRO A 232 9.07 -7.91 -8.21
N GLU A 233 10.23 -8.36 -7.71
CA GLU A 233 11.14 -9.28 -8.41
C GLU A 233 10.57 -10.69 -8.58
N TYR A 234 9.73 -11.13 -7.62
CA TYR A 234 9.09 -12.45 -7.70
C TYR A 234 8.17 -12.57 -8.91
N PHE A 235 7.50 -11.49 -9.29
CA PHE A 235 6.53 -11.49 -10.38
C PHE A 235 7.08 -10.99 -11.71
N LEU A 236 8.13 -10.16 -11.68
CA LEU A 236 8.70 -9.54 -12.87
C LEU A 236 10.22 -9.49 -12.75
N VAL A 237 10.94 -10.12 -13.67
CA VAL A 237 12.41 -10.04 -13.71
C VAL A 237 12.83 -8.57 -13.85
N GLY A 238 13.72 -8.12 -12.97
CA GLY A 238 14.11 -6.70 -12.87
C GLY A 238 13.04 -5.81 -12.25
N GLY A 239 12.04 -6.37 -11.56
CA GLY A 239 10.95 -5.63 -10.93
C GLY A 239 11.38 -4.61 -9.88
N ARG A 240 12.54 -4.84 -9.24
CA ARG A 240 13.13 -3.91 -8.26
C ARG A 240 13.38 -2.50 -8.79
N LYS A 241 13.65 -2.34 -10.10
CA LYS A 241 13.90 -1.03 -10.71
C LYS A 241 12.70 -0.07 -10.63
N PHE A 242 11.51 -0.62 -10.46
CA PHE A 242 10.26 0.17 -10.31
C PHE A 242 10.02 0.66 -8.88
N TRP A 243 10.87 0.25 -7.95
CA TRP A 243 10.73 0.63 -6.56
C TRP A 243 11.23 2.05 -6.31
N LYS A 244 10.31 2.97 -6.02
CA LYS A 244 10.58 4.40 -5.83
C LYS A 244 10.26 4.88 -4.41
N THR A 245 9.75 4.00 -3.55
CA THR A 245 9.51 4.35 -2.15
C THR A 245 10.81 4.26 -1.34
N LEU A 246 11.04 5.25 -0.49
CA LEU A 246 12.17 5.27 0.44
C LEU A 246 11.65 4.79 1.80
N GLY A 247 11.83 3.52 2.11
CA GLY A 247 11.33 2.93 3.32
C GLY A 247 12.28 1.95 3.98
N VAL A 248 11.95 1.56 5.20
CA VAL A 248 12.59 0.47 5.94
C VAL A 248 11.66 -0.73 5.95
N ASN A 249 12.19 -1.91 5.67
CA ASN A 249 11.47 -3.15 5.87
C ASN A 249 12.17 -3.97 6.96
N PRO A 250 11.47 -4.31 8.06
CA PRO A 250 12.06 -5.08 9.16
C PRO A 250 12.61 -6.45 8.75
N ALA A 251 12.12 -7.03 7.65
CA ALA A 251 12.62 -8.30 7.12
C ALA A 251 13.90 -8.12 6.28
N TRP A 252 14.17 -6.91 5.80
CA TRP A 252 15.36 -6.56 5.01
C TRP A 252 15.96 -5.25 5.52
N PRO A 253 16.68 -5.32 6.66
CA PRO A 253 17.21 -4.13 7.31
C PRO A 253 18.22 -3.40 6.41
N VAL A 254 18.36 -2.11 6.66
CA VAL A 254 19.24 -1.22 5.92
C VAL A 254 20.60 -1.14 6.66
N LYS A 255 21.69 -1.44 5.96
CA LYS A 255 23.03 -1.23 6.49
C LYS A 255 23.45 0.22 6.29
N LEU A 256 23.86 0.88 7.35
CA LEU A 256 24.41 2.23 7.34
C LEU A 256 25.86 2.20 7.83
N ALA A 257 26.75 2.89 7.11
CA ALA A 257 28.12 3.09 7.54
C ALA A 257 28.20 4.19 8.61
N LYS A 258 29.30 4.25 9.36
CA LYS A 258 29.52 5.32 10.33
C LYS A 258 29.43 6.70 9.67
N GLY A 259 28.62 7.58 10.23
CA GLY A 259 28.37 8.93 9.72
C GLY A 259 27.40 8.98 8.52
N GLU A 260 26.95 7.85 7.99
CA GLU A 260 25.96 7.81 6.91
C GLU A 260 24.58 8.20 7.44
N GLY A 261 23.97 9.21 6.82
CA GLY A 261 22.58 9.59 7.03
C GLY A 261 21.72 9.13 5.87
N ARG A 262 20.53 8.60 6.16
CA ARG A 262 19.59 8.15 5.13
C ARG A 262 18.21 8.76 5.35
N PRO A 263 17.65 9.45 4.34
CA PRO A 263 16.30 9.98 4.39
C PRO A 263 15.27 8.90 4.09
N PHE A 264 14.14 8.97 4.80
CA PHE A 264 12.95 8.14 4.60
C PHE A 264 11.75 9.04 4.41
N GLU A 265 10.92 8.74 3.43
CA GLU A 265 9.63 9.39 3.27
C GLU A 265 8.63 8.77 4.25
N PHE A 266 8.00 9.63 5.02
CA PHE A 266 7.06 9.26 6.06
C PHE A 266 5.78 10.08 5.93
N VAL A 267 4.64 9.42 5.81
CA VAL A 267 3.35 10.09 5.73
C VAL A 267 2.67 10.08 7.08
N PHE A 268 2.42 11.26 7.63
CA PHE A 268 1.75 11.46 8.90
C PHE A 268 0.30 11.92 8.64
N GLY A 269 -0.67 11.21 9.19
CA GLY A 269 -2.09 11.42 8.88
C GLY A 269 -2.78 12.47 9.73
N ASP A 270 -2.18 12.90 10.85
CA ASP A 270 -2.80 13.79 11.84
C ASP A 270 -2.39 15.25 11.68
N ASP A 271 -3.32 16.17 11.93
CA ASP A 271 -3.05 17.58 12.20
C ASP A 271 -3.05 17.82 13.72
N LEU A 272 -1.85 17.73 14.33
CA LEU A 272 -1.69 17.90 15.78
C LEU A 272 -2.06 19.31 16.24
N SER A 273 -1.88 20.32 15.42
CA SER A 273 -2.27 21.69 15.71
C SER A 273 -3.80 21.82 15.76
N ALA A 274 -4.50 21.18 14.84
CA ALA A 274 -5.97 21.13 14.87
C ALA A 274 -6.47 20.31 16.07
N ALA A 275 -5.84 19.18 16.39
CA ALA A 275 -6.18 18.37 17.56
C ALA A 275 -6.03 19.17 18.85
N LYS A 276 -4.94 19.94 18.99
CA LYS A 276 -4.69 20.81 20.14
C LYS A 276 -5.74 21.91 20.27
N ARG A 277 -6.16 22.53 19.16
CA ARG A 277 -7.26 23.52 19.17
C ARG A 277 -8.59 22.91 19.64
N LYS A 278 -8.79 21.61 19.42
CA LYS A 278 -9.96 20.84 19.90
C LYS A 278 -9.78 20.31 21.34
N GLY A 279 -8.76 20.75 22.08
CA GLY A 279 -8.48 20.33 23.45
C GLY A 279 -7.87 18.92 23.59
N LYS A 280 -7.38 18.32 22.50
CA LYS A 280 -6.75 16.98 22.53
C LYS A 280 -5.23 17.15 22.62
N ALA A 281 -4.65 16.78 23.77
CA ALA A 281 -3.19 16.75 23.93
C ALA A 281 -2.61 15.44 23.39
N ALA A 282 -1.60 15.54 22.55
CA ALA A 282 -0.93 14.38 21.97
C ALA A 282 0.50 14.24 22.51
N LYS A 283 0.89 13.03 22.92
CA LYS A 283 2.29 12.64 23.09
C LYS A 283 2.77 12.02 21.78
N VAL A 284 3.89 12.51 21.27
CA VAL A 284 4.54 11.97 20.08
C VAL A 284 5.88 11.37 20.47
N GLU A 285 6.13 10.14 20.10
CA GLU A 285 7.35 9.40 20.40
C GLU A 285 7.88 8.74 19.14
N VAL A 286 9.14 8.95 18.84
CA VAL A 286 9.83 8.30 17.72
C VAL A 286 10.70 7.18 18.26
N SER A 287 10.59 5.97 17.72
CA SER A 287 11.42 4.83 18.09
C SER A 287 12.17 4.33 16.86
N VAL A 288 13.46 4.04 17.04
CA VAL A 288 14.35 3.50 15.99
C VAL A 288 14.96 2.20 16.50
N LEU A 289 14.81 1.12 15.73
CA LEU A 289 15.34 -0.20 16.06
C LEU A 289 16.59 -0.49 15.24
N THR A 290 17.70 -0.71 15.93
CA THR A 290 19.01 -1.02 15.35
C THR A 290 19.64 -2.23 16.03
N ASP A 291 20.85 -2.61 15.63
CA ASP A 291 21.71 -3.55 16.34
C ASP A 291 22.68 -2.87 17.33
N LEU A 292 22.58 -1.54 17.48
CA LEU A 292 23.41 -0.80 18.42
C LEU A 292 23.04 -1.16 19.86
N ASN A 293 24.06 -1.51 20.64
CA ASN A 293 23.95 -1.73 22.09
C ASN A 293 24.84 -0.75 22.89
N GLY A 294 25.38 0.27 22.23
CA GLY A 294 26.33 1.23 22.77
C GLY A 294 25.66 2.47 23.42
N ALA A 295 26.49 3.37 23.89
CA ALA A 295 26.08 4.61 24.53
C ALA A 295 25.62 5.70 23.52
N GLU A 296 26.02 5.58 22.26
CA GLU A 296 25.69 6.55 21.23
C GLU A 296 24.39 6.20 20.52
N LEU A 297 23.45 7.14 20.54
CA LEU A 297 22.15 7.03 19.83
C LEU A 297 22.32 7.36 18.35
N PRO A 298 21.53 6.73 17.45
CA PRO A 298 21.42 7.25 16.10
C PRO A 298 20.91 8.70 16.14
N LYS A 299 21.39 9.54 15.23
CA LYS A 299 20.86 10.89 15.08
C LYS A 299 19.61 10.83 14.22
N VAL A 300 18.51 11.32 14.78
CA VAL A 300 17.23 11.39 14.07
C VAL A 300 16.89 12.86 13.83
N THR A 301 16.62 13.21 12.57
CA THR A 301 16.08 14.52 12.20
C THR A 301 14.74 14.36 11.51
N VAL A 302 13.83 15.29 11.79
CA VAL A 302 12.53 15.37 11.11
C VAL A 302 12.43 16.75 10.49
N ARG A 303 12.27 16.80 9.16
CA ARG A 303 12.21 18.05 8.41
C ARG A 303 13.41 18.99 8.74
N GLY A 304 14.61 18.40 8.87
CA GLY A 304 15.85 19.11 9.17
C GLY A 304 16.07 19.48 10.65
N LYS A 305 15.11 19.18 11.57
CA LYS A 305 15.28 19.43 13.01
C LYS A 305 15.67 18.14 13.71
N ALA A 306 16.77 18.19 14.47
CA ALA A 306 17.23 17.07 15.27
C ALA A 306 16.28 16.82 16.46
N LEU A 307 15.99 15.55 16.74
CA LEU A 307 15.24 15.13 17.91
C LEU A 307 16.18 14.86 19.09
N ALA A 308 15.71 15.16 20.29
CA ALA A 308 16.42 14.82 21.52
C ALA A 308 16.19 13.34 21.87
N GLY A 309 17.28 12.60 22.07
CA GLY A 309 17.22 11.22 22.56
C GLY A 309 16.75 11.16 24.01
N VAL A 310 15.90 10.18 24.32
CA VAL A 310 15.32 9.98 25.65
C VAL A 310 15.92 8.74 26.31
N SER A 311 16.03 7.65 25.56
CA SER A 311 16.54 6.37 26.07
C SER A 311 17.06 5.48 24.96
N GLN A 312 17.90 4.50 25.34
CA GLN A 312 18.26 3.37 24.51
C GLN A 312 18.24 2.09 25.34
N LYS A 313 17.55 1.10 24.83
CA LYS A 313 17.49 -0.23 25.46
C LYS A 313 17.22 -1.30 24.40
N ASP A 314 17.97 -2.40 24.46
CA ASP A 314 17.78 -3.58 23.58
C ASP A 314 17.81 -3.25 22.07
N GLY A 315 18.63 -2.25 21.68
CA GLY A 315 18.73 -1.76 20.30
C GLY A 315 17.61 -0.80 19.90
N ILE A 316 16.71 -0.43 20.82
CA ILE A 316 15.64 0.56 20.58
C ILE A 316 16.08 1.90 21.15
N ALA A 317 16.28 2.86 20.27
CA ALA A 317 16.48 4.26 20.64
C ALA A 317 15.16 5.01 20.56
N THR A 318 14.82 5.76 21.62
CA THR A 318 13.58 6.51 21.74
C THR A 318 13.86 8.01 21.77
N PHE A 319 13.07 8.79 21.06
CA PHE A 319 13.18 10.23 20.91
C PHE A 319 11.84 10.90 21.23
N ALA A 320 11.89 12.04 21.92
CA ALA A 320 10.71 12.87 22.14
C ALA A 320 10.50 13.80 20.95
N ALA A 321 9.23 13.98 20.56
CA ALA A 321 8.81 14.94 19.57
C ALA A 321 7.67 15.81 20.10
N ASP A 322 7.60 17.04 19.64
CA ASP A 322 6.53 17.98 19.95
C ASP A 322 5.41 17.98 18.90
N ASP A 323 4.36 18.75 19.15
CA ASP A 323 3.20 18.90 18.28
C ASP A 323 3.50 19.65 16.95
N LYS A 324 4.71 20.17 16.77
CA LYS A 324 5.18 20.86 15.56
C LYS A 324 6.20 20.06 14.75
N THR A 325 6.67 18.94 15.29
CA THR A 325 7.70 18.10 14.67
C THR A 325 7.22 17.51 13.37
N PHE A 326 6.02 16.95 13.38
CA PHE A 326 5.39 16.39 12.19
C PHE A 326 4.27 17.30 11.67
N VAL A 327 4.09 17.31 10.35
CA VAL A 327 2.95 17.94 9.70
C VAL A 327 2.09 16.87 9.02
N LYS A 328 0.79 17.11 8.93
CA LYS A 328 -0.09 16.23 8.13
C LYS A 328 0.41 16.15 6.70
N GLY A 329 0.53 14.93 6.17
CA GLY A 329 1.11 14.66 4.86
C GLY A 329 2.56 14.18 4.95
N VAL A 330 3.35 14.50 3.93
CA VAL A 330 4.72 13.99 3.79
C VAL A 330 5.69 14.69 4.72
N ASN A 331 6.47 13.90 5.45
CA ASN A 331 7.61 14.32 6.24
C ASN A 331 8.86 13.54 5.79
N ILE A 332 10.02 14.15 5.88
CA ILE A 332 11.29 13.45 5.71
C ILE A 332 11.88 13.22 7.10
N VAL A 333 12.09 11.94 7.41
CA VAL A 333 12.80 11.48 8.61
C VAL A 333 14.17 11.01 8.14
N GLU A 334 15.22 11.65 8.61
CA GLU A 334 16.59 11.22 8.35
C GLU A 334 17.16 10.54 9.59
N ILE A 335 17.75 9.36 9.38
CA ILE A 335 18.39 8.58 10.45
C ILE A 335 19.86 8.41 10.07
N ALA A 336 20.74 8.94 10.90
CA ALA A 336 22.19 8.87 10.70
C ALA A 336 22.86 7.99 11.76
N ALA A 337 23.80 7.18 11.28
CA ALA A 337 24.50 6.18 12.05
C ALA A 337 25.69 6.80 12.83
N PRO A 338 25.75 6.71 14.16
CA PRO A 338 26.93 7.15 14.94
C PRO A 338 28.14 6.24 14.71
N GLU A 339 27.88 4.96 14.50
CA GLU A 339 28.81 3.91 14.08
C GLU A 339 28.12 3.00 13.05
N ALA A 340 28.86 2.08 12.42
CA ALA A 340 28.25 1.16 11.46
C ALA A 340 27.14 0.35 12.12
N MET A 341 25.92 0.38 11.53
CA MET A 341 24.74 -0.24 12.12
C MET A 341 23.79 -0.83 11.09
N MET A 342 22.96 -1.74 11.55
CA MET A 342 21.78 -2.21 10.83
C MET A 342 20.55 -1.47 11.37
N LEU A 343 19.83 -0.78 10.49
CA LEU A 343 18.54 -0.17 10.77
C LEU A 343 17.43 -1.17 10.38
N TYR A 344 16.71 -1.67 11.37
CA TYR A 344 15.64 -2.65 11.17
C TYR A 344 14.29 -1.99 10.98
N ASP A 345 13.98 -0.98 11.80
CA ASP A 345 12.65 -0.39 11.82
C ASP A 345 12.67 1.00 12.44
N PHE A 346 11.67 1.83 12.10
CA PHE A 346 11.36 3.02 12.88
C PHE A 346 9.84 3.26 12.90
N SER A 347 9.37 3.82 14.00
CA SER A 347 7.96 4.14 14.21
C SER A 347 7.78 5.52 14.85
N VAL A 348 6.60 6.08 14.61
CA VAL A 348 6.12 7.29 15.29
C VAL A 348 4.82 6.94 15.99
N ARG A 349 4.86 6.89 17.33
CA ARG A 349 3.70 6.61 18.16
C ARG A 349 3.03 7.91 18.57
N LEU A 350 1.75 7.98 18.31
CA LEU A 350 0.88 9.09 18.70
C LEU A 350 -0.12 8.57 19.74
N THR A 351 -0.11 9.16 20.94
CA THR A 351 -1.02 8.82 22.02
C THR A 351 -1.76 10.07 22.46
N PHE A 352 -3.08 10.04 22.40
CA PHE A 352 -3.91 11.13 22.86
C PHE A 352 -4.26 10.94 24.34
N ARG A 353 -4.14 12.01 25.10
CA ARG A 353 -4.61 12.06 26.49
C ARG A 353 -5.89 12.88 26.54
N PRO A 354 -6.88 12.49 27.37
CA PRO A 354 -7.95 13.41 27.71
C PRO A 354 -7.31 14.68 28.25
N SER A 355 -7.72 15.85 27.76
CA SER A 355 -7.34 17.10 28.43
C SER A 355 -7.83 17.02 29.88
N SER A 356 -6.90 17.07 30.83
CA SER A 356 -7.28 17.34 32.20
C SER A 356 -8.07 18.65 32.22
N ARG A 357 -9.36 18.52 32.52
CA ARG A 357 -10.20 19.70 32.79
C ARG A 357 -9.72 20.41 34.01
#